data_01c65ff547fd5b1cf807f46a51fc3e9b
#
_entry.id   01c65ff547fd5b1cf807f46a51fc3e9b
#
_cell.length_a   1.000
_cell.length_b   1.000
_cell.length_c   1.000
_cell.angle_alpha   90.00
_cell.angle_beta   90.00
_cell.angle_gamma   90.00
#
_symmetry.space_group_name_H-M   'P 1'
#
loop_
_entity.id
_entity.type
_entity.pdbx_description
1 polymer ?
#
loop_
_entity_poly.entity_id
_entity_poly.type
_entity_poly.pdbx_seq_one_letter_code
_entity_poly.pdbx_strand_id
1 'polypeptide(L)'
;MSIPPVIATISNSENYYWAHPVFEIIALPYGEENNLLNLPDLYHEIGHLICKQYPGIVDSKFNPLLHSYFAQEIDRSYDEKTHEHYVPFFKSKLKGWEEYWIEEFTCDMIATYLCGPAFAWANMKMSALSNGANAIYTDSKSHPSDESRMRAVFMMLNKTGFAYECKEISDSWEQFLQHTNNPKHPDYKYIFPDELLSRLADIVFDYCKGIDLATYQEQTANGRTPISKFINDAWQALREKPEEFDMLQKSMIEKNPSITYLT
;
A
#
# COMPACT_ATOMS: atom_id res chain seq x y z
N MET A 1 -3.87 -15.12 -14.66
CA MET A 1 -3.06 -13.94 -14.99
C MET A 1 -1.60 -14.34 -14.96
N SER A 2 -0.81 -14.05 -15.99
CA SER A 2 0.65 -14.21 -15.94
C SER A 2 1.25 -12.83 -15.61
N ILE A 3 1.83 -12.69 -14.44
CA ILE A 3 2.69 -11.55 -14.15
C ILE A 3 3.92 -11.72 -15.06
N PRO A 4 4.33 -10.70 -15.82
CA PRO A 4 5.54 -10.81 -16.63
C PRO A 4 6.75 -11.13 -15.73
N PRO A 5 7.73 -11.87 -16.23
CA PRO A 5 8.93 -12.17 -15.45
C PRO A 5 9.65 -10.85 -15.12
N VAL A 6 9.74 -10.57 -13.84
CA VAL A 6 10.41 -9.37 -13.32
C VAL A 6 11.90 -9.68 -13.19
N ILE A 7 12.74 -8.80 -13.72
CA ILE A 7 14.18 -8.88 -13.50
C ILE A 7 14.48 -8.13 -12.20
N ALA A 8 14.87 -8.86 -11.16
CA ALA A 8 15.38 -8.25 -9.95
C ALA A 8 16.84 -7.82 -10.14
N THR A 9 17.20 -6.65 -9.66
CA THR A 9 18.57 -6.17 -9.60
C THR A 9 18.89 -5.65 -8.21
N ILE A 10 20.15 -5.70 -7.83
CA ILE A 10 20.61 -5.16 -6.56
C ILE A 10 20.88 -3.67 -6.76
N SER A 11 20.25 -2.85 -5.92
CA SER A 11 20.48 -1.41 -5.87
C SER A 11 21.34 -1.07 -4.64
N ASN A 12 22.35 -0.23 -4.85
CA ASN A 12 23.09 0.44 -3.79
C ASN A 12 22.74 1.93 -3.70
N SER A 13 21.62 2.33 -4.33
CA SER A 13 21.10 3.68 -4.22
C SER A 13 20.54 3.94 -2.82
N GLU A 14 20.45 5.19 -2.43
CA GLU A 14 19.76 5.63 -1.21
C GLU A 14 18.25 5.36 -1.26
N ASN A 15 17.72 5.05 -2.45
CA ASN A 15 16.34 4.63 -2.64
C ASN A 15 16.16 3.19 -2.15
N TYR A 16 15.19 2.98 -1.28
CA TYR A 16 14.97 1.71 -0.61
C TYR A 16 14.61 0.60 -1.59
N TYR A 17 13.41 0.60 -2.12
CA TYR A 17 12.97 -0.18 -3.26
C TYR A 17 12.61 0.77 -4.40
N TRP A 18 12.69 0.32 -5.62
CA TRP A 18 12.14 1.07 -6.75
C TRP A 18 11.87 0.17 -7.94
N ALA A 19 10.86 0.51 -8.72
CA ALA A 19 10.53 -0.15 -9.96
C ALA A 19 10.87 0.72 -11.17
N HIS A 20 11.22 0.06 -12.27
CA HIS A 20 11.24 0.69 -13.59
C HIS A 20 10.24 -0.01 -14.50
N PRO A 21 8.96 0.41 -14.49
CA PRO A 21 7.87 -0.32 -15.14
C PRO A 21 8.07 -0.55 -16.63
N VAL A 22 8.75 0.39 -17.33
CA VAL A 22 9.00 0.27 -18.78
C VAL A 22 9.93 -0.91 -19.11
N PHE A 23 10.90 -1.20 -18.24
CA PHE A 23 11.84 -2.29 -18.39
C PHE A 23 11.48 -3.53 -17.57
N GLU A 24 10.37 -3.48 -16.83
CA GLU A 24 9.92 -4.56 -15.95
C GLU A 24 11.01 -4.97 -14.93
N ILE A 25 11.73 -3.97 -14.40
CA ILE A 25 12.80 -4.16 -13.43
C ILE A 25 12.33 -3.69 -12.07
N ILE A 26 12.57 -4.51 -11.04
CA ILE A 26 12.48 -4.11 -9.63
C ILE A 26 13.89 -4.14 -9.04
N ALA A 27 14.28 -3.07 -8.38
CA ALA A 27 15.53 -2.98 -7.66
C ALA A 27 15.32 -3.21 -6.16
N LEU A 28 16.15 -4.05 -5.60
CA LEU A 28 16.15 -4.40 -4.18
C LEU A 28 17.39 -3.80 -3.53
N PRO A 29 17.29 -3.21 -2.33
CA PRO A 29 18.46 -2.77 -1.60
C PRO A 29 19.40 -3.95 -1.29
N TYR A 30 20.69 -3.70 -1.32
CA TYR A 30 21.69 -4.71 -1.01
C TYR A 30 21.55 -5.17 0.45
N GLY A 31 21.46 -6.49 0.67
CA GLY A 31 21.32 -7.09 2.00
C GLY A 31 19.86 -7.30 2.45
N GLU A 32 18.87 -6.75 1.73
CA GLU A 32 17.45 -6.92 2.07
C GLU A 32 16.88 -8.27 1.62
N GLU A 33 17.60 -9.01 0.79
CA GLU A 33 17.20 -10.34 0.33
C GLU A 33 17.00 -11.36 1.48
N ASN A 34 17.57 -11.06 2.66
CA ASN A 34 17.42 -11.87 3.87
C ASN A 34 16.45 -11.25 4.89
N ASN A 35 15.82 -10.14 4.58
CA ASN A 35 14.93 -9.43 5.50
C ASN A 35 13.46 -9.58 5.09
N LEU A 36 12.84 -10.68 5.52
CA LEU A 36 11.44 -10.97 5.22
C LEU A 36 10.46 -9.90 5.69
N LEU A 37 10.82 -9.07 6.68
CA LEU A 37 9.96 -8.01 7.19
C LEU A 37 9.79 -6.84 6.21
N ASN A 38 10.68 -6.71 5.23
CA ASN A 38 10.62 -5.69 4.20
C ASN A 38 10.10 -6.26 2.86
N LEU A 39 9.91 -7.57 2.77
CA LEU A 39 9.36 -8.20 1.58
C LEU A 39 8.00 -7.62 1.13
N PRO A 40 7.10 -7.17 2.03
CA PRO A 40 5.86 -6.54 1.61
C PRO A 40 6.05 -5.27 0.77
N ASP A 41 7.15 -4.53 0.94
CA ASP A 41 7.44 -3.32 0.17
C ASP A 41 7.68 -3.65 -1.31
N LEU A 42 8.17 -4.86 -1.62
CA LEU A 42 8.27 -5.38 -2.98
C LEU A 42 6.91 -5.41 -3.70
N TYR A 43 5.82 -5.63 -2.98
CA TYR A 43 4.50 -5.67 -3.58
C TYR A 43 3.98 -4.28 -3.97
N HIS A 44 4.46 -3.22 -3.33
CA HIS A 44 4.24 -1.85 -3.80
C HIS A 44 4.88 -1.67 -5.19
N GLU A 45 6.12 -2.09 -5.36
CA GLU A 45 6.84 -2.02 -6.65
C GLU A 45 6.19 -2.90 -7.73
N ILE A 46 5.67 -4.06 -7.36
CA ILE A 46 4.83 -4.88 -8.25
C ILE A 46 3.56 -4.13 -8.64
N GLY A 47 2.99 -3.31 -7.75
CA GLY A 47 1.87 -2.42 -8.04
C GLY A 47 2.13 -1.52 -9.26
N HIS A 48 3.30 -0.89 -9.34
CA HIS A 48 3.70 -0.07 -10.49
C HIS A 48 3.72 -0.87 -11.80
N LEU A 49 4.19 -2.12 -11.77
CA LEU A 49 4.18 -3.00 -12.95
C LEU A 49 2.75 -3.35 -13.37
N ILE A 50 1.87 -3.60 -12.40
CA ILE A 50 0.45 -3.89 -12.65
C ILE A 50 -0.23 -2.64 -13.26
N CYS A 51 -0.02 -1.46 -12.70
CA CYS A 51 -0.56 -0.21 -13.23
C CYS A 51 -0.09 0.03 -14.67
N LYS A 52 1.17 -0.27 -14.97
CA LYS A 52 1.72 -0.17 -16.32
C LYS A 52 1.11 -1.17 -17.30
N GLN A 53 0.82 -2.38 -16.85
CA GLN A 53 0.22 -3.43 -17.68
C GLN A 53 -1.26 -3.14 -17.99
N TYR A 54 -1.97 -2.47 -17.08
CA TYR A 54 -3.39 -2.14 -17.18
C TYR A 54 -3.63 -0.63 -16.98
N PRO A 55 -3.10 0.22 -17.86
CA PRO A 55 -3.07 1.66 -17.66
C PRO A 55 -4.45 2.30 -17.72
N GLY A 56 -4.62 3.40 -16.99
CA GLY A 56 -5.77 4.30 -17.11
C GLY A 56 -7.09 3.78 -16.53
N ILE A 57 -7.15 2.54 -16.01
CA ILE A 57 -8.41 1.98 -15.48
C ILE A 57 -8.82 2.72 -14.20
N VAL A 58 -7.88 2.92 -13.28
CA VAL A 58 -8.13 3.65 -12.02
C VAL A 58 -8.37 5.13 -12.33
N ASP A 59 -7.46 5.76 -13.09
CA ASP A 59 -7.51 7.18 -13.42
C ASP A 59 -8.82 7.58 -14.11
N SER A 60 -9.28 6.79 -15.08
CA SER A 60 -10.51 7.09 -15.83
C SER A 60 -11.75 7.12 -14.93
N LYS A 61 -11.77 6.36 -13.84
CA LYS A 61 -12.86 6.33 -12.87
C LYS A 61 -12.69 7.37 -11.76
N PHE A 62 -11.46 7.64 -11.35
CA PHE A 62 -11.18 8.49 -10.21
C PHE A 62 -11.04 9.97 -10.56
N ASN A 63 -10.44 10.33 -11.71
CA ASN A 63 -10.25 11.72 -12.13
C ASN A 63 -11.54 12.56 -12.14
N PRO A 64 -12.70 12.07 -12.61
CA PRO A 64 -13.93 12.85 -12.54
C PRO A 64 -14.34 13.21 -11.09
N LEU A 65 -14.13 12.31 -10.15
CA LEU A 65 -14.42 12.53 -8.73
C LEU A 65 -13.44 13.56 -8.14
N LEU A 66 -12.16 13.40 -8.46
CA LEU A 66 -11.09 14.29 -8.04
C LEU A 66 -11.31 15.72 -8.53
N HIS A 67 -11.61 15.89 -9.82
CA HIS A 67 -11.91 17.20 -10.41
C HIS A 67 -13.15 17.83 -9.78
N SER A 68 -14.22 17.04 -9.56
CA SER A 68 -15.43 17.54 -8.91
C SER A 68 -15.15 18.02 -7.49
N TYR A 69 -14.37 17.27 -6.72
CA TYR A 69 -13.98 17.64 -5.37
C TYR A 69 -13.19 18.96 -5.34
N PHE A 70 -12.11 19.05 -6.12
CA PHE A 70 -11.28 20.26 -6.10
C PHE A 70 -12.00 21.49 -6.68
N ALA A 71 -12.91 21.31 -7.64
CA ALA A 71 -13.77 22.40 -8.12
C ALA A 71 -14.64 22.95 -6.98
N GLN A 72 -15.27 22.08 -6.19
CA GLN A 72 -16.09 22.48 -5.04
C GLN A 72 -15.25 23.20 -3.97
N GLU A 73 -14.04 22.74 -3.69
CA GLU A 73 -13.16 23.39 -2.72
C GLU A 73 -12.70 24.79 -3.21
N ILE A 74 -12.44 24.92 -4.50
CA ILE A 74 -12.13 26.22 -5.13
C ILE A 74 -13.34 27.16 -5.01
N ASP A 75 -14.55 26.70 -5.37
CA ASP A 75 -15.78 27.51 -5.28
C ASP A 75 -16.03 27.94 -3.83
N ARG A 76 -15.87 27.04 -2.86
CA ARG A 76 -15.98 27.38 -1.44
C ARG A 76 -15.00 28.46 -1.01
N SER A 77 -13.75 28.44 -1.54
CA SER A 77 -12.76 29.46 -1.22
C SER A 77 -13.14 30.86 -1.72
N TYR A 78 -13.92 30.96 -2.78
CA TYR A 78 -14.49 32.25 -3.25
C TYR A 78 -15.54 32.78 -2.27
N ASP A 79 -16.42 31.91 -1.77
CA ASP A 79 -17.45 32.30 -0.81
C ASP A 79 -16.83 32.81 0.51
N GLU A 80 -15.74 32.18 0.95
CA GLU A 80 -14.98 32.58 2.14
C GLU A 80 -14.04 33.77 1.92
N LYS A 81 -13.97 34.32 0.70
CA LYS A 81 -13.06 35.42 0.30
C LYS A 81 -11.56 35.11 0.53
N THR A 82 -11.21 33.84 0.47
CA THR A 82 -9.84 33.33 0.64
C THR A 82 -9.21 32.84 -0.66
N HIS A 83 -9.88 33.06 -1.79
CA HIS A 83 -9.54 32.48 -3.09
C HIS A 83 -8.14 32.81 -3.62
N GLU A 84 -7.58 34.00 -3.29
CA GLU A 84 -6.25 34.38 -3.74
C GLU A 84 -5.17 33.40 -3.29
N HIS A 85 -5.34 32.81 -2.11
CA HIS A 85 -4.41 31.82 -1.54
C HIS A 85 -4.79 30.38 -1.92
N TYR A 86 -6.08 30.03 -1.84
CA TYR A 86 -6.52 28.66 -1.98
C TYR A 86 -6.62 28.17 -3.42
N VAL A 87 -6.93 29.04 -4.38
CA VAL A 87 -7.01 28.60 -5.81
C VAL A 87 -5.67 28.05 -6.31
N PRO A 88 -4.53 28.73 -6.16
CA PRO A 88 -3.23 28.17 -6.53
C PRO A 88 -2.88 26.91 -5.73
N PHE A 89 -3.20 26.91 -4.44
CA PHE A 89 -2.98 25.75 -3.56
C PHE A 89 -3.73 24.52 -4.08
N PHE A 90 -5.05 24.59 -4.25
CA PHE A 90 -5.86 23.46 -4.73
C PHE A 90 -5.47 23.00 -6.13
N LYS A 91 -5.13 23.93 -7.04
CA LYS A 91 -4.61 23.56 -8.36
C LYS A 91 -3.30 22.80 -8.29
N SER A 92 -2.41 23.19 -7.39
CA SER A 92 -1.14 22.48 -7.18
C SER A 92 -1.37 21.07 -6.62
N LYS A 93 -2.33 20.93 -5.67
CA LYS A 93 -2.64 19.61 -5.08
C LYS A 93 -3.35 18.71 -6.07
N LEU A 94 -4.30 19.23 -6.85
CA LEU A 94 -4.93 18.50 -7.95
C LEU A 94 -3.86 17.95 -8.91
N LYS A 95 -2.89 18.79 -9.30
CA LYS A 95 -1.80 18.36 -10.17
C LYS A 95 -0.96 17.25 -9.55
N GLY A 96 -0.66 17.32 -8.24
CA GLY A 96 0.05 16.26 -7.52
C GLY A 96 -0.70 14.92 -7.58
N TRP A 97 -2.02 14.96 -7.36
CA TRP A 97 -2.89 13.80 -7.49
C TRP A 97 -2.83 13.19 -8.89
N GLU A 98 -3.01 13.98 -9.95
CA GLU A 98 -3.06 13.51 -11.33
C GLU A 98 -1.72 12.99 -11.85
N GLU A 99 -0.60 13.61 -11.46
CA GLU A 99 0.70 13.26 -12.02
C GLU A 99 1.35 12.06 -11.32
N TYR A 100 1.07 11.87 -9.99
CA TYR A 100 1.80 10.88 -9.21
C TYR A 100 0.98 10.17 -8.14
N TRP A 101 0.15 10.88 -7.36
CA TRP A 101 -0.36 10.34 -6.10
C TRP A 101 -1.43 9.28 -6.28
N ILE A 102 -2.22 9.33 -7.38
CA ILE A 102 -3.19 8.26 -7.70
C ILE A 102 -2.45 6.94 -7.86
N GLU A 103 -1.33 6.93 -8.59
CA GLU A 103 -0.55 5.72 -8.81
C GLU A 103 0.06 5.19 -7.50
N GLU A 104 0.66 6.07 -6.69
CA GLU A 104 1.25 5.70 -5.40
C GLU A 104 0.21 5.06 -4.45
N PHE A 105 -0.95 5.71 -4.28
CA PHE A 105 -2.04 5.13 -3.51
C PHE A 105 -2.54 3.81 -4.10
N THR A 106 -2.61 3.71 -5.41
CA THR A 106 -3.03 2.48 -6.09
C THR A 106 -2.03 1.35 -5.81
N CYS A 107 -0.73 1.62 -5.85
CA CYS A 107 0.31 0.65 -5.54
C CYS A 107 0.23 0.18 -4.08
N ASP A 108 0.05 1.09 -3.11
CA ASP A 108 -0.15 0.75 -1.70
C ASP A 108 -1.40 -0.14 -1.49
N MET A 109 -2.48 0.20 -2.17
CA MET A 109 -3.73 -0.57 -2.08
C MET A 109 -3.61 -1.93 -2.75
N ILE A 110 -2.90 -2.07 -3.88
CA ILE A 110 -2.58 -3.35 -4.52
C ILE A 110 -1.71 -4.20 -3.58
N ALA A 111 -0.66 -3.61 -2.99
CA ALA A 111 0.19 -4.31 -2.03
C ALA A 111 -0.61 -4.81 -0.83
N THR A 112 -1.51 -3.97 -0.30
CA THR A 112 -2.42 -4.36 0.79
C THR A 112 -3.37 -5.49 0.37
N TYR A 113 -3.90 -5.42 -0.84
CA TYR A 113 -4.78 -6.46 -1.39
C TYR A 113 -4.09 -7.82 -1.48
N LEU A 114 -2.80 -7.83 -1.89
CA LEU A 114 -2.00 -9.02 -2.10
C LEU A 114 -1.36 -9.57 -0.82
N CYS A 115 -0.89 -8.69 0.09
CA CYS A 115 -0.15 -9.07 1.31
C CYS A 115 -0.94 -8.92 2.61
N GLY A 116 -2.10 -8.26 2.56
CA GLY A 116 -2.90 -8.01 3.76
C GLY A 116 -2.15 -7.18 4.82
N PRO A 117 -2.31 -7.54 6.12
CA PRO A 117 -1.73 -6.80 7.23
C PRO A 117 -0.20 -6.67 7.20
N ALA A 118 0.50 -7.57 6.51
CA ALA A 118 1.96 -7.52 6.41
C ALA A 118 2.44 -6.24 5.72
N PHE A 119 1.76 -5.80 4.66
CA PHE A 119 2.10 -4.53 4.00
C PHE A 119 1.85 -3.33 4.93
N ALA A 120 0.74 -3.33 5.67
CA ALA A 120 0.44 -2.23 6.59
C ALA A 120 1.52 -2.07 7.68
N TRP A 121 2.00 -3.18 8.24
CA TRP A 121 3.12 -3.16 9.21
C TRP A 121 4.43 -2.69 8.56
N ALA A 122 4.75 -3.14 7.34
CA ALA A 122 5.94 -2.71 6.63
C ALA A 122 5.89 -1.20 6.33
N ASN A 123 4.77 -0.71 5.80
CA ASN A 123 4.57 0.72 5.49
C ASN A 123 4.65 1.60 6.76
N MET A 124 4.07 1.16 7.89
CA MET A 124 4.21 1.85 9.18
C MET A 124 5.67 1.90 9.64
N LYS A 125 6.40 0.79 9.52
CA LYS A 125 7.83 0.72 9.85
C LYS A 125 8.64 1.69 8.96
N MET A 126 8.38 1.71 7.66
CA MET A 126 9.06 2.62 6.72
C MET A 126 8.81 4.07 7.07
N SER A 127 7.56 4.46 7.35
CA SER A 127 7.19 5.80 7.79
C SER A 127 7.89 6.20 9.10
N ALA A 128 8.15 5.26 10.00
CA ALA A 128 8.85 5.52 11.24
C ALA A 128 10.38 5.68 11.07
N LEU A 129 10.96 5.02 10.07
CA LEU A 129 12.41 5.02 9.80
C LEU A 129 12.83 6.15 8.84
N SER A 130 12.00 6.43 7.82
CA SER A 130 12.30 7.52 6.88
C SER A 130 12.22 8.85 7.63
N ASN A 131 12.92 9.88 7.28
CA ASN A 131 12.97 11.25 7.88
C ASN A 131 11.98 11.56 9.00
N GLY A 132 11.39 10.55 9.39
CA GLY A 132 10.62 10.11 10.45
C GLY A 132 9.53 10.95 10.88
N ALA A 133 9.53 10.94 12.00
CA ALA A 133 8.70 11.60 12.94
C ALA A 133 8.42 13.07 12.59
N ASN A 134 9.08 13.69 11.64
CA ASN A 134 8.96 15.12 11.33
C ASN A 134 8.28 15.46 10.00
N ALA A 135 7.94 14.49 9.18
CA ALA A 135 7.40 14.72 7.83
C ALA A 135 6.12 13.91 7.50
N ILE A 136 5.52 13.25 8.50
CA ILE A 136 4.40 12.31 8.31
C ILE A 136 3.19 12.93 7.60
N TYR A 137 2.94 14.23 7.83
CA TYR A 137 1.86 14.98 7.19
C TYR A 137 2.33 15.79 5.97
N THR A 138 3.58 15.60 5.55
CA THR A 138 4.16 16.36 4.43
C THR A 138 4.09 15.52 3.16
N ASP A 139 3.48 16.06 2.13
CA ASP A 139 3.52 15.51 0.80
C ASP A 139 4.74 16.02 0.02
N SER A 140 5.23 15.22 -0.90
CA SER A 140 6.22 15.61 -1.89
C SER A 140 5.59 15.67 -3.28
N LYS A 141 6.36 16.09 -4.26
CA LYS A 141 5.89 16.10 -5.65
C LYS A 141 5.49 14.70 -6.09
N SER A 142 6.30 13.70 -5.78
CA SER A 142 6.12 12.32 -6.25
C SER A 142 5.32 11.43 -5.29
N HIS A 143 5.26 11.74 -3.99
CA HIS A 143 4.61 10.87 -3.00
C HIS A 143 3.61 11.64 -2.14
N PRO A 144 2.44 11.05 -1.87
CA PRO A 144 1.54 11.55 -0.84
C PRO A 144 2.19 11.41 0.54
N SER A 145 1.60 12.07 1.53
CA SER A 145 2.10 11.98 2.90
C SER A 145 1.92 10.58 3.48
N ASP A 146 2.83 10.17 4.37
CA ASP A 146 2.79 8.84 5.01
C ASP A 146 1.46 8.61 5.76
N GLU A 147 0.93 9.65 6.42
CA GLU A 147 -0.35 9.56 7.12
C GLU A 147 -1.51 9.26 6.17
N SER A 148 -1.57 9.92 5.03
CA SER A 148 -2.63 9.65 4.05
C SER A 148 -2.49 8.27 3.41
N ARG A 149 -1.26 7.80 3.17
CA ARG A 149 -0.97 6.45 2.69
C ARG A 149 -1.45 5.40 3.70
N MET A 150 -1.15 5.58 5.00
CA MET A 150 -1.63 4.66 6.04
C MET A 150 -3.17 4.62 6.12
N ARG A 151 -3.87 5.76 5.98
CA ARG A 151 -5.35 5.74 5.93
C ARG A 151 -5.88 4.96 4.72
N ALA A 152 -5.27 5.13 3.56
CA ALA A 152 -5.62 4.38 2.36
C ALA A 152 -5.43 2.86 2.55
N VAL A 153 -4.32 2.46 3.17
CA VAL A 153 -4.03 1.07 3.54
C VAL A 153 -5.09 0.52 4.50
N PHE A 154 -5.48 1.27 5.54
CA PHE A 154 -6.55 0.85 6.47
C PHE A 154 -7.90 0.66 5.78
N MET A 155 -8.24 1.53 4.83
CA MET A 155 -9.47 1.38 4.04
C MET A 155 -9.44 0.10 3.21
N MET A 156 -8.30 -0.23 2.60
CA MET A 156 -8.15 -1.46 1.82
C MET A 156 -8.14 -2.72 2.71
N LEU A 157 -7.50 -2.70 3.89
CA LEU A 157 -7.56 -3.81 4.86
C LEU A 157 -8.99 -4.15 5.25
N ASN A 158 -9.80 -3.14 5.54
CA ASN A 158 -11.21 -3.35 5.87
C ASN A 158 -11.98 -4.00 4.71
N LYS A 159 -11.71 -3.60 3.46
CA LYS A 159 -12.35 -4.17 2.27
C LYS A 159 -11.93 -5.61 1.99
N THR A 160 -10.69 -5.97 2.34
CA THR A 160 -10.14 -7.31 2.13
C THR A 160 -10.39 -8.26 3.31
N GLY A 161 -11.18 -7.83 4.31
CA GLY A 161 -11.64 -8.70 5.40
C GLY A 161 -10.71 -8.76 6.62
N PHE A 162 -9.76 -7.82 6.74
CA PHE A 162 -8.81 -7.74 7.86
C PHE A 162 -9.19 -6.65 8.88
N ALA A 163 -10.48 -6.54 9.21
CA ALA A 163 -10.95 -5.49 10.12
C ALA A 163 -10.33 -5.59 11.54
N TYR A 164 -10.07 -6.81 12.03
CA TYR A 164 -9.45 -7.04 13.34
C TYR A 164 -8.00 -6.55 13.33
N GLU A 165 -7.20 -7.02 12.39
CA GLU A 165 -5.79 -6.64 12.26
C GLU A 165 -5.65 -5.15 11.94
N CYS A 166 -6.56 -4.62 11.11
CA CYS A 166 -6.62 -3.19 10.82
C CYS A 166 -6.75 -2.37 12.10
N LYS A 167 -7.60 -2.81 13.05
CA LYS A 167 -7.74 -2.12 14.33
C LYS A 167 -6.46 -2.15 15.14
N GLU A 168 -5.78 -3.29 15.26
CA GLU A 168 -4.51 -3.40 16.00
C GLU A 168 -3.42 -2.50 15.41
N ILE A 169 -3.33 -2.46 14.07
CA ILE A 169 -2.34 -1.63 13.37
C ILE A 169 -2.69 -0.15 13.52
N SER A 170 -3.97 0.22 13.40
CA SER A 170 -4.38 1.61 13.56
C SER A 170 -4.16 2.11 14.99
N ASP A 171 -4.43 1.31 16.01
CA ASP A 171 -4.15 1.65 17.40
C ASP A 171 -2.64 1.89 17.61
N SER A 172 -1.78 1.08 17.00
CA SER A 172 -0.32 1.23 17.02
C SER A 172 0.13 2.49 16.27
N TRP A 173 -0.47 2.77 15.12
CA TRP A 173 -0.21 3.96 14.32
C TRP A 173 -0.60 5.24 15.07
N GLU A 174 -1.76 5.26 15.70
CA GLU A 174 -2.20 6.40 16.53
C GLU A 174 -1.25 6.67 17.70
N GLN A 175 -0.78 5.61 18.37
CA GLN A 175 0.24 5.74 19.41
C GLN A 175 1.53 6.34 18.87
N PHE A 176 1.99 5.88 17.71
CA PHE A 176 3.17 6.45 17.04
C PHE A 176 2.96 7.93 16.72
N LEU A 177 1.83 8.32 16.15
CA LEU A 177 1.51 9.72 15.83
C LEU A 177 1.49 10.62 17.08
N GLN A 178 1.05 10.12 18.23
CA GLN A 178 1.05 10.88 19.48
C GLN A 178 2.48 11.20 19.99
N HIS A 179 3.46 10.38 19.61
CA HIS A 179 4.87 10.57 20.00
C HIS A 179 5.66 11.39 18.97
N THR A 180 5.05 11.76 17.85
CA THR A 180 5.68 12.58 16.83
C THR A 180 5.35 14.06 17.03
N ASN A 181 6.34 14.94 16.89
CA ASN A 181 6.15 16.40 16.97
C ASN A 181 5.75 17.00 15.62
N ASN A 182 4.88 16.34 14.86
CA ASN A 182 4.47 16.82 13.55
C ASN A 182 3.20 17.65 13.63
N PRO A 183 3.27 18.97 13.45
CA PRO A 183 2.07 19.76 13.34
C PRO A 183 1.34 19.43 12.04
N LYS A 184 0.14 18.97 12.15
CA LYS A 184 -0.75 18.82 11.01
C LYS A 184 -1.21 20.20 10.55
N HIS A 185 -0.85 20.58 9.30
CA HIS A 185 -1.32 21.86 8.75
C HIS A 185 -2.85 21.89 8.70
N PRO A 186 -3.51 23.01 9.03
CA PRO A 186 -4.98 23.11 9.03
C PRO A 186 -5.62 22.68 7.70
N ASP A 187 -4.95 22.96 6.59
CA ASP A 187 -5.45 22.66 5.24
C ASP A 187 -5.19 21.21 4.80
N TYR A 188 -4.47 20.43 5.60
CA TYR A 188 -4.18 19.03 5.30
C TYR A 188 -5.43 18.20 5.03
N LYS A 189 -6.51 18.46 5.76
CA LYS A 189 -7.81 17.79 5.59
C LYS A 189 -8.42 17.95 4.20
N TYR A 190 -8.05 19.00 3.47
CA TYR A 190 -8.53 19.28 2.12
C TYR A 190 -7.65 18.63 1.03
N ILE A 191 -6.42 18.23 1.38
CA ILE A 191 -5.49 17.60 0.42
C ILE A 191 -5.85 16.13 0.22
N PHE A 192 -6.09 15.42 1.33
CA PHE A 192 -6.35 13.99 1.37
C PHE A 192 -7.60 13.67 2.19
N PRO A 193 -8.80 14.10 1.75
CA PRO A 193 -10.02 13.84 2.49
C PRO A 193 -10.39 12.36 2.47
N ASP A 194 -10.93 11.84 3.57
CA ASP A 194 -11.32 10.44 3.70
C ASP A 194 -12.32 10.00 2.64
N GLU A 195 -13.19 10.91 2.18
CA GLU A 195 -14.14 10.59 1.12
C GLU A 195 -13.43 10.23 -0.19
N LEU A 196 -12.43 11.00 -0.61
CA LEU A 196 -11.66 10.69 -1.82
C LEU A 196 -10.87 9.40 -1.66
N LEU A 197 -10.17 9.21 -0.52
CA LEU A 197 -9.41 8.00 -0.26
C LEU A 197 -10.31 6.76 -0.24
N SER A 198 -11.50 6.86 0.35
CA SER A 198 -12.47 5.76 0.37
C SER A 198 -12.97 5.43 -1.03
N ARG A 199 -13.25 6.44 -1.87
CA ARG A 199 -13.66 6.23 -3.27
C ARG A 199 -12.54 5.60 -4.09
N LEU A 200 -11.31 6.05 -3.88
CA LEU A 200 -10.15 5.43 -4.53
C LEU A 200 -10.01 3.96 -4.12
N ALA A 201 -10.15 3.66 -2.84
CA ALA A 201 -10.11 2.28 -2.34
C ALA A 201 -11.22 1.40 -2.93
N ASP A 202 -12.43 1.93 -3.15
CA ASP A 202 -13.49 1.21 -3.88
C ASP A 202 -13.07 0.89 -5.31
N ILE A 203 -12.55 1.89 -6.02
CA ILE A 203 -12.13 1.75 -7.42
C ILE A 203 -10.97 0.76 -7.57
N VAL A 204 -9.97 0.84 -6.69
CA VAL A 204 -8.80 -0.05 -6.71
C VAL A 204 -9.19 -1.47 -6.34
N PHE A 205 -10.07 -1.65 -5.36
CA PHE A 205 -10.59 -2.98 -5.00
C PHE A 205 -11.29 -3.65 -6.19
N ASP A 206 -12.18 -2.91 -6.88
CA ASP A 206 -12.87 -3.39 -8.07
C ASP A 206 -11.91 -3.62 -9.24
N TYR A 207 -10.88 -2.79 -9.35
CA TYR A 207 -9.82 -2.94 -10.34
C TYR A 207 -9.05 -4.26 -10.14
N CYS A 208 -8.59 -4.53 -8.92
CA CYS A 208 -7.90 -5.77 -8.59
C CYS A 208 -8.75 -7.01 -8.92
N LYS A 209 -10.04 -6.98 -8.57
CA LYS A 209 -10.99 -8.06 -8.94
C LYS A 209 -11.17 -8.17 -10.45
N GLY A 210 -11.27 -7.04 -11.13
CA GLY A 210 -11.50 -7.00 -12.59
C GLY A 210 -10.33 -7.56 -13.41
N ILE A 211 -9.10 -7.52 -12.88
CA ILE A 211 -7.92 -8.13 -13.48
C ILE A 211 -7.57 -9.51 -12.89
N ASP A 212 -8.50 -10.08 -12.12
CA ASP A 212 -8.40 -11.43 -11.54
C ASP A 212 -7.20 -11.61 -10.59
N LEU A 213 -6.90 -10.59 -9.76
CA LEU A 213 -5.98 -10.74 -8.64
C LEU A 213 -6.70 -11.43 -7.49
N ALA A 214 -6.02 -12.38 -6.87
CA ALA A 214 -6.48 -13.01 -5.63
C ALA A 214 -6.02 -12.20 -4.42
N THR A 215 -6.93 -11.94 -3.46
CA THR A 215 -6.55 -11.38 -2.16
C THR A 215 -5.62 -12.31 -1.41
N TYR A 216 -4.90 -11.81 -0.41
CA TYR A 216 -4.10 -12.65 0.48
C TYR A 216 -4.91 -13.84 1.05
N GLN A 217 -6.17 -13.62 1.41
CA GLN A 217 -7.04 -14.68 1.93
C GLN A 217 -7.46 -15.71 0.87
N GLU A 218 -7.58 -15.29 -0.40
CA GLU A 218 -7.97 -16.16 -1.53
C GLU A 218 -6.80 -16.91 -2.15
N GLN A 219 -5.56 -16.46 -1.91
CA GLN A 219 -4.37 -17.15 -2.41
C GLN A 219 -4.34 -18.59 -1.86
N THR A 220 -4.14 -19.52 -2.77
CA THR A 220 -4.23 -20.95 -2.43
C THR A 220 -2.92 -21.67 -2.71
N ALA A 221 -2.62 -22.60 -1.82
CA ALA A 221 -1.55 -23.58 -2.03
C ALA A 221 -2.08 -24.69 -2.96
N ASN A 222 -1.58 -24.72 -4.19
CA ASN A 222 -1.99 -25.70 -5.21
C ASN A 222 -3.52 -25.74 -5.43
N GLY A 223 -4.21 -24.62 -5.30
CA GLY A 223 -5.65 -24.49 -5.52
C GLY A 223 -6.55 -25.20 -4.51
N ARG A 224 -6.02 -25.66 -3.37
CA ARG A 224 -6.79 -26.45 -2.39
C ARG A 224 -6.99 -25.79 -1.04
N THR A 225 -5.93 -25.19 -0.50
CA THR A 225 -5.96 -24.58 0.83
C THR A 225 -5.37 -23.19 0.78
N PRO A 226 -6.00 -22.18 1.38
CA PRO A 226 -5.42 -20.84 1.47
C PRO A 226 -4.06 -20.87 2.15
N ILE A 227 -3.08 -20.15 1.59
CA ILE A 227 -1.73 -20.02 2.17
C ILE A 227 -1.81 -19.46 3.59
N SER A 228 -2.69 -18.47 3.82
CA SER A 228 -2.94 -17.90 5.15
C SER A 228 -3.33 -18.95 6.18
N LYS A 229 -4.10 -19.97 5.79
CA LYS A 229 -4.46 -21.06 6.69
C LYS A 229 -3.24 -21.88 7.08
N PHE A 230 -2.36 -22.22 6.14
CA PHE A 230 -1.12 -22.94 6.46
C PHE A 230 -0.21 -22.15 7.42
N ILE A 231 -0.09 -20.84 7.19
CA ILE A 231 0.72 -19.97 8.06
C ILE A 231 0.12 -19.93 9.47
N ASN A 232 -1.21 -19.78 9.59
CA ASN A 232 -1.89 -19.78 10.89
C ASN A 232 -1.76 -21.12 11.60
N ASP A 233 -1.97 -22.25 10.89
CA ASP A 233 -1.82 -23.58 11.45
C ASP A 233 -0.37 -23.81 11.94
N ALA A 234 0.63 -23.39 11.14
CA ALA A 234 2.03 -23.48 11.51
C ALA A 234 2.38 -22.63 12.74
N TRP A 235 1.85 -21.40 12.80
CA TRP A 235 2.04 -20.49 13.93
C TRP A 235 1.40 -21.02 15.20
N GLN A 236 0.21 -21.58 15.10
CA GLN A 236 -0.49 -22.21 16.23
C GLN A 236 0.27 -23.45 16.73
N ALA A 237 0.74 -24.31 15.81
CA ALA A 237 1.55 -25.46 16.18
C ALA A 237 2.86 -25.05 16.87
N LEU A 238 3.55 -24.03 16.37
CA LEU A 238 4.77 -23.52 17.00
C LEU A 238 4.54 -23.06 18.45
N ARG A 239 3.38 -22.50 18.75
CA ARG A 239 3.03 -22.00 20.08
C ARG A 239 2.53 -23.10 21.03
N GLU A 240 1.73 -24.01 20.53
CA GLU A 240 1.00 -24.99 21.36
C GLU A 240 1.64 -26.37 21.34
N LYS A 241 2.26 -26.74 20.23
CA LYS A 241 2.85 -28.06 20.01
C LYS A 241 4.10 -27.93 19.10
N PRO A 242 5.19 -27.42 19.60
CA PRO A 242 6.39 -27.17 18.79
C PRO A 242 6.92 -28.43 18.09
N GLU A 243 6.66 -29.63 18.63
CA GLU A 243 7.02 -30.91 18.01
C GLU A 243 6.23 -31.22 16.71
N GLU A 244 5.06 -30.61 16.51
CA GLU A 244 4.28 -30.76 15.28
C GLU A 244 4.70 -29.76 14.20
N PHE A 245 5.44 -28.72 14.54
CA PHE A 245 5.84 -27.65 13.63
C PHE A 245 6.67 -28.16 12.43
N ASP A 246 7.62 -29.05 12.66
CA ASP A 246 8.46 -29.63 11.61
C ASP A 246 7.64 -30.44 10.59
N MET A 247 6.59 -31.11 11.03
CA MET A 247 5.69 -31.85 10.15
C MET A 247 4.85 -30.91 9.30
N LEU A 248 4.36 -29.82 9.91
CA LEU A 248 3.61 -28.79 9.19
C LEU A 248 4.48 -28.05 8.18
N GLN A 249 5.71 -27.69 8.55
CA GLN A 249 6.68 -27.07 7.64
C GLN A 249 6.96 -27.96 6.42
N LYS A 250 7.24 -29.25 6.64
CA LYS A 250 7.41 -30.21 5.53
C LYS A 250 6.19 -30.28 4.64
N SER A 251 5.00 -30.35 5.22
CA SER A 251 3.74 -30.38 4.45
C SER A 251 3.50 -29.10 3.65
N MET A 252 3.91 -27.94 4.17
CA MET A 252 3.84 -26.66 3.45
C MET A 252 4.78 -26.68 2.23
N ILE A 253 6.03 -27.08 2.42
CA ILE A 253 7.05 -27.17 1.35
C ILE A 253 6.61 -28.14 0.26
N GLU A 254 6.11 -29.32 0.63
CA GLU A 254 5.64 -30.33 -0.32
C GLU A 254 4.45 -29.85 -1.18
N LYS A 255 3.56 -29.08 -0.58
CA LYS A 255 2.36 -28.55 -1.25
C LYS A 255 2.61 -27.25 -2.01
N ASN A 256 3.68 -26.53 -1.69
CA ASN A 256 4.11 -25.29 -2.31
C ASN A 256 5.62 -25.25 -2.51
N PRO A 257 6.14 -25.92 -3.55
CA PRO A 257 7.58 -25.95 -3.82
C PRO A 257 8.22 -24.54 -3.96
N SER A 258 7.43 -23.56 -4.37
CA SER A 258 7.88 -22.16 -4.47
C SER A 258 8.22 -21.50 -3.13
N ILE A 259 7.71 -22.02 -2.01
CA ILE A 259 8.06 -21.52 -0.66
C ILE A 259 9.46 -21.98 -0.24
N THR A 260 9.99 -23.06 -0.84
CA THR A 260 11.31 -23.63 -0.50
C THR A 260 12.45 -22.65 -0.75
N TYR A 261 12.25 -21.62 -1.57
CA TYR A 261 13.28 -20.61 -1.86
C TYR A 261 13.25 -19.43 -0.89
N LEU A 262 12.35 -19.44 0.09
CA LEU A 262 12.18 -18.37 1.09
C LEU A 262 12.65 -18.80 2.49
N THR A 263 13.08 -20.03 2.67
CA THR A 263 13.64 -20.59 3.92
C THR A 263 15.12 -20.89 3.75
#